data_89c2863edccb99b5efaaa1a609c09fed
#
_entry.id   89c2863edccb99b5efaaa1a609c09fed
#
_cell.length_a   1.000
_cell.length_b   1.000
_cell.length_c   1.000
_cell.angle_alpha   90.00
_cell.angle_beta   90.00
_cell.angle_gamma   90.00
#
_symmetry.space_group_name_H-M   'P 1'
#
loop_
_entity.id
_entity.type
_entity.pdbx_description
1 polymer ?
#
loop_
_entity_poly.entity_id
_entity_poly.type
_entity_poly.pdbx_seq_one_letter_code
_entity_poly.pdbx_strand_id
1 'polypeptide(L)'
;MTGIFTSQSSTSPASLLAYRQQFPGLANKAYFNYGGQGPLPEVALEAIQQSYVQIQQLGPFSSQSNAWIVNEAELTRRAIAAELGTTSQTITLTENVSAGCNIALWGINWRSGDHLLLSDCEHPGIIAAVQELQRRFGIEVSLCPFQETLNVGDPVAVVEQHLRPTTRLVVLSHILWNTGQVLPLAAIASVCHQYPSHQPIQVLVDAAQSVGVLPLQLDQLQADFYAFTGHKWWCGPEGLGGLYIRPEAMASLHPTFIGWRGITADSHGQPTGWKPNGQRYELATSAYPLYGGLQAAIALHHQWGTAEARYQRLQTLSHALWQQLADLPGVVCLRSTPPEAGLVSFQLPSKSHNQLVSFLEANGFMLRVILNPNCVRACIHYLTLESEIDQLVEAIRQFMQKGGA
;
A
#
# COMPACT_ATOMS: atom_id res chain seq x y z
N MET A 1 42.99 5.63 -9.75
CA MET A 1 42.02 5.64 -10.87
C MET A 1 40.73 6.19 -10.32
N THR A 2 40.38 7.36 -10.73
CA THR A 2 39.28 8.20 -10.25
C THR A 2 37.95 7.66 -10.76
N GLY A 3 37.10 7.21 -9.84
CA GLY A 3 35.74 6.80 -10.13
C GLY A 3 34.89 8.03 -10.46
N ILE A 4 34.30 8.03 -11.64
CA ILE A 4 33.37 9.04 -12.13
C ILE A 4 32.02 8.77 -11.45
N PHE A 5 31.67 9.61 -10.47
CA PHE A 5 30.30 9.73 -10.01
C PHE A 5 29.48 10.41 -11.10
N THR A 6 28.67 9.64 -11.82
CA THR A 6 27.69 10.18 -12.75
C THR A 6 26.64 10.96 -11.97
N SER A 7 26.52 12.25 -12.27
CA SER A 7 25.56 13.20 -11.72
C SER A 7 24.12 12.69 -11.85
N GLN A 8 23.39 12.69 -10.75
CA GLN A 8 21.93 12.56 -10.73
C GLN A 8 21.33 13.64 -11.60
N SER A 9 20.61 13.26 -12.63
CA SER A 9 19.80 14.20 -13.44
C SER A 9 18.59 14.62 -12.58
N SER A 10 18.72 15.79 -11.94
CA SER A 10 17.56 16.50 -11.42
C SER A 10 16.66 16.82 -12.62
N THR A 11 15.50 16.14 -12.70
CA THR A 11 14.48 16.48 -13.70
C THR A 11 14.15 17.98 -13.57
N SER A 12 14.32 18.74 -14.65
CA SER A 12 14.00 20.18 -14.61
C SER A 12 12.50 20.36 -14.33
N PRO A 13 12.07 21.46 -13.68
CA PRO A 13 10.65 21.74 -13.44
C PRO A 13 9.78 21.66 -14.72
N ALA A 14 10.31 22.05 -15.86
CA ALA A 14 9.64 21.96 -17.16
C ALA A 14 9.39 20.48 -17.57
N SER A 15 10.32 19.57 -17.31
CA SER A 15 10.15 18.14 -17.61
C SER A 15 9.14 17.48 -16.68
N LEU A 16 9.06 17.91 -15.41
CA LEU A 16 8.05 17.42 -14.47
C LEU A 16 6.63 17.85 -14.86
N LEU A 17 6.45 19.12 -15.29
CA LEU A 17 5.15 19.60 -15.75
C LEU A 17 4.67 18.83 -16.99
N ALA A 18 5.55 18.59 -17.95
CA ALA A 18 5.22 17.77 -19.12
C ALA A 18 4.87 16.32 -18.73
N TYR A 19 5.60 15.74 -17.75
CA TYR A 19 5.31 14.41 -17.26
C TYR A 19 3.94 14.31 -16.55
N ARG A 20 3.59 15.34 -15.76
CA ARG A 20 2.29 15.43 -15.07
C ARG A 20 1.10 15.51 -16.02
N GLN A 21 1.28 15.98 -17.26
CA GLN A 21 0.21 16.01 -18.28
C GLN A 21 -0.31 14.62 -18.62
N GLN A 22 0.46 13.56 -18.36
CA GLN A 22 0.02 12.17 -18.51
C GLN A 22 -0.99 11.73 -17.45
N PHE A 23 -1.27 12.57 -16.45
CA PHE A 23 -2.22 12.30 -15.36
C PHE A 23 -3.38 13.31 -15.41
N PRO A 24 -4.46 13.02 -16.16
CA PRO A 24 -5.58 13.97 -16.34
C PRO A 24 -6.20 14.45 -15.01
N GLY A 25 -6.18 13.59 -13.98
CA GLY A 25 -6.65 13.91 -12.64
C GLY A 25 -5.88 15.02 -11.94
N LEU A 26 -4.69 15.43 -12.45
CA LEU A 26 -3.86 16.52 -11.90
C LEU A 26 -4.03 17.84 -12.65
N ALA A 27 -4.81 17.90 -13.73
CA ALA A 27 -4.86 19.08 -14.62
C ALA A 27 -5.36 20.35 -13.91
N ASN A 28 -6.34 20.24 -13.03
CA ASN A 28 -7.04 21.39 -12.42
C ASN A 28 -7.11 21.28 -10.89
N LYS A 29 -6.19 20.54 -10.27
CA LYS A 29 -6.22 20.26 -8.83
C LYS A 29 -4.80 20.13 -8.28
N ALA A 30 -4.61 20.63 -7.06
CA ALA A 30 -3.49 20.25 -6.21
C ALA A 30 -3.89 18.98 -5.42
N TYR A 31 -3.30 17.85 -5.79
CA TYR A 31 -3.75 16.54 -5.32
C TYR A 31 -2.88 16.03 -4.19
N PHE A 32 -3.48 15.88 -3.00
CA PHE A 32 -2.82 15.44 -1.78
C PHE A 32 -3.53 14.25 -1.14
N ASN A 33 -4.17 13.36 -1.94
CA ASN A 33 -4.90 12.22 -1.41
C ASN A 33 -4.47 10.87 -2.02
N TYR A 34 -3.21 10.73 -2.41
CA TYR A 34 -2.66 9.48 -2.96
C TYR A 34 -2.83 8.28 -2.02
N GLY A 35 -2.82 8.51 -0.70
CA GLY A 35 -3.11 7.48 0.29
C GLY A 35 -4.58 7.02 0.32
N GLY A 36 -5.49 7.72 -0.34
CA GLY A 36 -6.85 7.27 -0.65
C GLY A 36 -6.88 6.55 -1.99
N GLN A 37 -6.53 7.28 -3.05
CA GLN A 37 -6.44 6.80 -4.42
C GLN A 37 -5.49 7.70 -5.21
N GLY A 38 -4.67 7.15 -6.10
CA GLY A 38 -3.86 7.91 -7.05
C GLY A 38 -4.63 8.20 -8.34
N PRO A 39 -4.34 9.30 -9.03
CA PRO A 39 -4.92 9.59 -10.33
C PRO A 39 -4.37 8.61 -11.38
N LEU A 40 -5.26 7.95 -12.12
CA LEU A 40 -4.88 7.00 -13.17
C LEU A 40 -4.23 7.75 -14.34
N PRO A 41 -3.03 7.36 -14.84
CA PRO A 41 -2.43 7.97 -16.01
C PRO A 41 -3.13 7.55 -17.31
N GLU A 42 -3.07 8.40 -18.32
CA GLU A 42 -3.72 8.18 -19.62
C GLU A 42 -3.27 6.88 -20.28
N VAL A 43 -1.96 6.60 -20.25
CA VAL A 43 -1.40 5.35 -20.81
C VAL A 43 -1.95 4.07 -20.15
N ALA A 44 -2.33 4.13 -18.85
CA ALA A 44 -2.94 3.00 -18.18
C ALA A 44 -4.41 2.83 -18.61
N LEU A 45 -5.15 3.94 -18.76
CA LEU A 45 -6.52 3.91 -19.28
C LEU A 45 -6.56 3.34 -20.70
N GLU A 46 -5.66 3.80 -21.58
CA GLU A 46 -5.52 3.29 -22.94
C GLU A 46 -5.20 1.79 -22.95
N ALA A 47 -4.26 1.32 -22.12
CA ALA A 47 -3.92 -0.10 -22.01
C ALA A 47 -5.11 -0.95 -21.58
N ILE A 48 -5.95 -0.46 -20.65
CA ILE A 48 -7.18 -1.13 -20.24
C ILE A 48 -8.15 -1.26 -21.42
N GLN A 49 -8.38 -0.16 -22.16
CA GLN A 49 -9.27 -0.15 -23.31
C GLN A 49 -8.78 -1.11 -24.41
N GLN A 50 -7.48 -1.07 -24.73
CA GLN A 50 -6.87 -1.97 -25.71
C GLN A 50 -7.00 -3.43 -25.28
N SER A 51 -6.84 -3.75 -24.00
CA SER A 51 -7.02 -5.10 -23.47
C SER A 51 -8.45 -5.62 -23.65
N TYR A 52 -9.47 -4.77 -23.44
CA TYR A 52 -10.86 -5.14 -23.76
C TYR A 52 -11.05 -5.43 -25.24
N VAL A 53 -10.53 -4.57 -26.13
CA VAL A 53 -10.61 -4.75 -27.58
C VAL A 53 -9.92 -6.05 -28.00
N GLN A 54 -8.72 -6.30 -27.48
CA GLN A 54 -7.93 -7.50 -27.78
C GLN A 54 -8.68 -8.79 -27.43
N ILE A 55 -9.30 -8.87 -26.26
CA ILE A 55 -10.11 -10.03 -25.83
C ILE A 55 -11.27 -10.27 -26.83
N GLN A 56 -11.95 -9.20 -27.25
CA GLN A 56 -13.05 -9.34 -28.22
C GLN A 56 -12.56 -9.80 -29.59
N GLN A 57 -11.44 -9.28 -30.08
CA GLN A 57 -10.85 -9.66 -31.37
C GLN A 57 -10.35 -11.11 -31.40
N LEU A 58 -9.76 -11.59 -30.29
CA LEU A 58 -9.32 -12.98 -30.16
C LEU A 58 -10.51 -13.96 -29.98
N GLY A 59 -11.70 -13.43 -29.68
CA GLY A 59 -12.88 -14.18 -29.30
C GLY A 59 -12.89 -14.51 -27.80
N PRO A 60 -13.84 -13.96 -27.04
CA PRO A 60 -13.94 -14.23 -25.61
C PRO A 60 -13.94 -15.73 -25.31
N PHE A 61 -13.13 -16.14 -24.33
CA PHE A 61 -12.99 -17.54 -23.93
C PHE A 61 -12.42 -18.51 -25.01
N SER A 62 -11.86 -18.01 -26.10
CA SER A 62 -11.10 -18.84 -27.05
C SER A 62 -9.77 -19.31 -26.45
N SER A 63 -9.14 -20.32 -27.08
CA SER A 63 -7.80 -20.78 -26.68
C SER A 63 -6.75 -19.66 -26.82
N GLN A 64 -6.87 -18.81 -27.83
CA GLN A 64 -5.99 -17.65 -28.07
C GLN A 64 -6.18 -16.59 -26.97
N SER A 65 -7.43 -16.26 -26.64
CA SER A 65 -7.74 -15.32 -25.56
C SER A 65 -7.23 -15.83 -24.20
N ASN A 66 -7.44 -17.12 -23.90
CA ASN A 66 -6.94 -17.72 -22.68
C ASN A 66 -5.41 -17.71 -22.59
N ALA A 67 -4.71 -18.01 -23.68
CA ALA A 67 -3.24 -17.95 -23.73
C ALA A 67 -2.74 -16.51 -23.51
N TRP A 68 -3.38 -15.52 -24.13
CA TRP A 68 -3.08 -14.11 -23.95
C TRP A 68 -3.30 -13.68 -22.48
N ILE A 69 -4.44 -14.02 -21.86
CA ILE A 69 -4.76 -13.71 -20.45
C ILE A 69 -3.70 -14.30 -19.50
N VAL A 70 -3.28 -15.54 -19.73
CA VAL A 70 -2.23 -16.18 -18.92
C VAL A 70 -0.91 -15.43 -19.02
N ASN A 71 -0.54 -15.00 -20.23
CA ASN A 71 0.65 -14.19 -20.46
C ASN A 71 0.56 -12.82 -19.76
N GLU A 72 -0.57 -12.11 -19.91
CA GLU A 72 -0.78 -10.81 -19.23
C GLU A 72 -0.72 -10.91 -17.71
N ALA A 73 -1.31 -11.97 -17.14
CA ALA A 73 -1.23 -12.21 -15.70
C ALA A 73 0.23 -12.44 -15.25
N GLU A 74 1.03 -13.16 -16.01
CA GLU A 74 2.44 -13.40 -15.68
C GLU A 74 3.28 -12.12 -15.85
N LEU A 75 3.06 -11.33 -16.90
CA LEU A 75 3.72 -10.04 -17.10
C LEU A 75 3.40 -9.08 -15.94
N THR A 76 2.14 -9.07 -15.48
CA THR A 76 1.73 -8.26 -14.33
C THR A 76 2.45 -8.69 -13.05
N ARG A 77 2.52 -10.01 -12.76
CA ARG A 77 3.28 -10.50 -11.60
C ARG A 77 4.76 -10.13 -11.67
N ARG A 78 5.37 -10.20 -12.86
CA ARG A 78 6.78 -9.79 -13.06
C ARG A 78 6.98 -8.29 -12.83
N ALA A 79 6.09 -7.45 -13.34
CA ALA A 79 6.16 -6.00 -13.11
C ALA A 79 6.03 -5.66 -11.62
N ILE A 80 5.08 -6.28 -10.93
CA ILE A 80 4.90 -6.15 -9.48
C ILE A 80 6.15 -6.66 -8.73
N ALA A 81 6.62 -7.86 -9.05
CA ALA A 81 7.78 -8.48 -8.39
C ALA A 81 9.05 -7.64 -8.54
N ALA A 82 9.27 -7.03 -9.69
CA ALA A 82 10.41 -6.13 -9.93
C ALA A 82 10.36 -4.87 -9.04
N GLU A 83 9.17 -4.25 -8.86
CA GLU A 83 8.99 -3.11 -7.95
C GLU A 83 9.14 -3.49 -6.46
N LEU A 84 8.83 -4.74 -6.12
CA LEU A 84 8.84 -5.21 -4.73
C LEU A 84 10.13 -5.95 -4.34
N GLY A 85 11.08 -6.11 -5.26
CA GLY A 85 12.36 -6.81 -5.00
C GLY A 85 12.14 -8.29 -4.64
N THR A 86 11.37 -9.01 -5.48
CA THR A 86 11.08 -10.44 -5.30
C THR A 86 10.85 -11.12 -6.65
N THR A 87 10.29 -12.34 -6.65
CA THR A 87 10.00 -13.12 -7.87
C THR A 87 8.49 -13.22 -8.15
N SER A 88 8.10 -13.41 -9.41
CA SER A 88 6.69 -13.57 -9.79
C SER A 88 6.00 -14.78 -9.13
N GLN A 89 6.78 -15.77 -8.70
CA GLN A 89 6.28 -16.99 -8.06
C GLN A 89 5.68 -16.72 -6.65
N THR A 90 6.11 -15.65 -6.00
CA THR A 90 5.63 -15.27 -4.66
C THR A 90 4.41 -14.35 -4.69
N ILE A 91 3.99 -13.91 -5.88
CA ILE A 91 2.89 -12.94 -6.06
C ILE A 91 1.59 -13.65 -6.40
N THR A 92 0.57 -13.37 -5.62
CA THR A 92 -0.86 -13.66 -5.89
C THR A 92 -1.52 -12.37 -6.38
N LEU A 93 -2.21 -12.40 -7.51
CA LEU A 93 -3.03 -11.27 -7.97
C LEU A 93 -4.38 -11.29 -7.24
N THR A 94 -4.76 -10.14 -6.67
CA THR A 94 -6.01 -9.95 -5.93
C THR A 94 -6.71 -8.68 -6.40
N GLU A 95 -7.95 -8.46 -5.99
CA GLU A 95 -8.70 -7.24 -6.32
C GLU A 95 -8.17 -6.02 -5.55
N ASN A 96 -7.64 -6.22 -4.35
CA ASN A 96 -7.14 -5.14 -3.49
C ASN A 96 -6.40 -5.69 -2.27
N VAL A 97 -5.84 -4.79 -1.45
CA VAL A 97 -5.14 -5.12 -0.21
C VAL A 97 -6.01 -5.91 0.78
N SER A 98 -7.29 -5.57 0.91
CA SER A 98 -8.20 -6.25 1.85
C SER A 98 -8.40 -7.71 1.45
N ALA A 99 -8.52 -8.02 0.15
CA ALA A 99 -8.57 -9.40 -0.34
C ALA A 99 -7.27 -10.15 0.00
N GLY A 100 -6.11 -9.52 -0.23
CA GLY A 100 -4.82 -10.11 0.14
C GLY A 100 -4.69 -10.38 1.64
N CYS A 101 -5.06 -9.44 2.50
CA CYS A 101 -5.07 -9.64 3.95
C CYS A 101 -6.02 -10.77 4.37
N ASN A 102 -7.21 -10.84 3.78
CA ASN A 102 -8.17 -11.92 4.08
C ASN A 102 -7.64 -13.29 3.67
N ILE A 103 -6.91 -13.43 2.55
CA ILE A 103 -6.25 -14.69 2.20
C ILE A 103 -5.33 -15.15 3.34
N ALA A 104 -4.49 -14.26 3.87
CA ALA A 104 -3.59 -14.58 4.98
C ALA A 104 -4.35 -14.85 6.27
N LEU A 105 -5.27 -13.99 6.66
CA LEU A 105 -6.05 -14.11 7.90
C LEU A 105 -6.86 -15.42 7.98
N TRP A 106 -7.55 -15.79 6.92
CA TRP A 106 -8.41 -16.97 6.88
C TRP A 106 -7.65 -18.25 6.53
N GLY A 107 -6.48 -18.14 5.89
CA GLY A 107 -5.67 -19.28 5.46
C GLY A 107 -4.84 -19.93 6.59
N ILE A 108 -4.72 -19.28 7.74
CA ILE A 108 -4.08 -19.85 8.93
C ILE A 108 -5.04 -20.88 9.57
N ASN A 109 -4.49 -22.01 9.99
CA ASN A 109 -5.27 -23.04 10.66
C ASN A 109 -5.45 -22.70 12.16
N TRP A 110 -6.39 -21.81 12.45
CA TRP A 110 -6.68 -21.28 13.77
C TRP A 110 -7.26 -22.33 14.72
N ARG A 111 -6.87 -22.21 15.99
CA ARG A 111 -7.42 -23.00 17.12
C ARG A 111 -7.87 -22.06 18.22
N SER A 112 -8.84 -22.47 19.01
CA SER A 112 -9.24 -21.73 20.19
C SER A 112 -8.05 -21.55 21.15
N GLY A 113 -7.83 -20.33 21.61
CA GLY A 113 -6.70 -19.93 22.46
C GLY A 113 -5.44 -19.52 21.67
N ASP A 114 -5.38 -19.69 20.33
CA ASP A 114 -4.35 -19.03 19.51
C ASP A 114 -4.44 -17.52 19.70
N HIS A 115 -3.30 -16.84 19.72
CA HIS A 115 -3.24 -15.37 19.90
C HIS A 115 -2.86 -14.66 18.60
N LEU A 116 -3.55 -13.55 18.33
CA LEU A 116 -3.26 -12.60 17.27
C LEU A 116 -2.92 -11.24 17.91
N LEU A 117 -1.75 -10.69 17.58
CA LEU A 117 -1.35 -9.34 17.96
C LEU A 117 -1.69 -8.38 16.82
N LEU A 118 -2.59 -7.42 17.06
CA LEU A 118 -3.07 -6.45 16.09
C LEU A 118 -2.54 -5.06 16.40
N SER A 119 -2.02 -4.34 15.44
CA SER A 119 -1.68 -2.93 15.59
C SER A 119 -2.93 -2.09 15.93
N ASP A 120 -2.81 -1.11 16.82
CA ASP A 120 -3.87 -0.13 17.15
C ASP A 120 -4.10 0.91 16.04
N CYS A 121 -3.26 0.88 15.01
CA CYS A 121 -3.32 1.78 13.85
C CYS A 121 -3.82 1.09 12.56
N GLU A 122 -4.52 -0.05 12.67
CA GLU A 122 -4.99 -0.76 11.49
C GLU A 122 -6.22 -0.13 10.84
N HIS A 123 -6.36 -0.40 9.55
CA HIS A 123 -7.54 0.02 8.78
C HIS A 123 -8.80 -0.72 9.28
N PRO A 124 -9.98 -0.06 9.37
CA PRO A 124 -11.21 -0.68 9.86
C PRO A 124 -11.58 -2.01 9.18
N GLY A 125 -11.24 -2.20 7.89
CA GLY A 125 -11.47 -3.45 7.18
C GLY A 125 -10.65 -4.63 7.74
N ILE A 126 -9.45 -4.38 8.23
CA ILE A 126 -8.62 -5.41 8.90
C ILE A 126 -9.15 -5.71 10.31
N ILE A 127 -9.50 -4.65 11.06
CA ILE A 127 -10.09 -4.79 12.41
C ILE A 127 -11.35 -5.67 12.33
N ALA A 128 -12.25 -5.39 11.39
CA ALA A 128 -13.49 -6.17 11.22
C ALA A 128 -13.23 -7.64 10.87
N ALA A 129 -12.25 -7.92 10.01
CA ALA A 129 -11.86 -9.29 9.66
C ALA A 129 -11.30 -10.05 10.88
N VAL A 130 -10.45 -9.38 11.70
CA VAL A 130 -9.89 -9.97 12.91
C VAL A 130 -10.98 -10.22 13.97
N GLN A 131 -11.94 -9.30 14.14
CA GLN A 131 -13.08 -9.51 15.04
C GLN A 131 -13.92 -10.73 14.63
N GLU A 132 -14.12 -10.94 13.33
CA GLU A 132 -14.86 -12.11 12.83
C GLU A 132 -14.06 -13.41 13.04
N LEU A 133 -12.73 -13.41 12.88
CA LEU A 133 -11.87 -14.54 13.25
C LEU A 133 -12.00 -14.87 14.73
N GLN A 134 -11.93 -13.87 15.62
CA GLN A 134 -12.11 -14.04 17.06
C GLN A 134 -13.46 -14.70 17.38
N ARG A 135 -14.53 -14.20 16.75
CA ARG A 135 -15.88 -14.74 16.94
C ARG A 135 -16.02 -16.19 16.49
N ARG A 136 -15.39 -16.57 15.35
CA ARG A 136 -15.55 -17.91 14.75
C ARG A 136 -14.65 -18.95 15.39
N PHE A 137 -13.42 -18.60 15.68
CA PHE A 137 -12.40 -19.56 16.09
C PHE A 137 -12.07 -19.50 17.59
N GLY A 138 -12.58 -18.51 18.32
CA GLY A 138 -12.27 -18.33 19.74
C GLY A 138 -10.80 -18.00 19.99
N ILE A 139 -10.16 -17.29 19.05
CA ILE A 139 -8.80 -16.80 19.21
C ILE A 139 -8.77 -15.61 20.18
N GLU A 140 -7.63 -15.41 20.82
CA GLU A 140 -7.36 -14.20 21.62
C GLU A 140 -6.78 -13.11 20.73
N VAL A 141 -7.23 -11.87 20.93
CA VAL A 141 -6.71 -10.69 20.21
C VAL A 141 -6.25 -9.66 21.21
N SER A 142 -5.02 -9.17 21.06
CA SER A 142 -4.55 -8.00 21.80
C SER A 142 -4.05 -6.91 20.86
N LEU A 143 -4.04 -5.66 21.35
CA LEU A 143 -3.57 -4.51 20.58
C LEU A 143 -2.10 -4.23 20.90
N CYS A 144 -1.35 -3.89 19.86
CA CYS A 144 0.02 -3.38 19.94
C CYS A 144 -0.05 -1.84 19.83
N PRO A 145 0.34 -1.09 20.87
CA PRO A 145 0.13 0.36 20.94
C PRO A 145 1.16 1.16 20.14
N PHE A 146 1.14 1.09 18.82
CA PHE A 146 2.05 1.84 17.96
C PHE A 146 1.82 3.35 17.98
N GLN A 147 0.61 3.82 18.29
CA GLN A 147 0.36 5.27 18.46
C GLN A 147 1.27 5.89 19.52
N GLU A 148 1.60 5.14 20.58
CA GLU A 148 2.50 5.61 21.65
C GLU A 148 3.95 5.74 21.16
N THR A 149 4.33 5.05 20.08
CA THR A 149 5.68 5.10 19.51
C THR A 149 5.86 6.20 18.45
N LEU A 150 4.85 6.98 18.16
CA LEU A 150 4.83 7.94 17.05
C LEU A 150 6.00 8.93 17.06
N ASN A 151 6.33 9.45 18.25
CA ASN A 151 7.38 10.47 18.43
C ASN A 151 8.46 10.05 19.44
N VAL A 152 8.17 9.07 20.28
CA VAL A 152 9.10 8.54 21.30
C VAL A 152 8.84 7.03 21.46
N GLY A 153 9.87 6.29 21.78
CA GLY A 153 9.75 4.84 21.98
C GLY A 153 10.25 4.02 20.79
N ASP A 154 10.25 2.71 20.99
CA ASP A 154 10.76 1.72 20.04
C ASP A 154 9.64 0.76 19.63
N PRO A 155 9.16 0.82 18.36
CA PRO A 155 8.14 -0.08 17.86
C PRO A 155 8.51 -1.58 17.98
N VAL A 156 9.80 -1.92 17.88
CA VAL A 156 10.27 -3.31 17.99
C VAL A 156 10.10 -3.82 19.41
N ALA A 157 10.54 -3.03 20.39
CA ALA A 157 10.39 -3.38 21.81
C ALA A 157 8.92 -3.50 22.21
N VAL A 158 8.04 -2.63 21.67
CA VAL A 158 6.61 -2.71 21.92
C VAL A 158 6.01 -4.01 21.38
N VAL A 159 6.39 -4.44 20.18
CA VAL A 159 5.96 -5.75 19.66
C VAL A 159 6.44 -6.87 20.57
N GLU A 160 7.75 -6.92 20.88
CA GLU A 160 8.35 -7.97 21.70
C GLU A 160 7.64 -8.13 23.06
N GLN A 161 7.30 -7.02 23.73
CA GLN A 161 6.59 -7.01 25.02
C GLN A 161 5.17 -7.57 24.95
N HIS A 162 4.53 -7.54 23.77
CA HIS A 162 3.16 -8.02 23.57
C HIS A 162 3.06 -9.42 22.96
N LEU A 163 4.19 -10.02 22.53
CA LEU A 163 4.21 -11.40 22.09
C LEU A 163 3.92 -12.37 23.25
N ARG A 164 3.28 -13.49 22.92
CA ARG A 164 2.93 -14.57 23.86
C ARG A 164 3.34 -15.92 23.26
N PRO A 165 3.56 -16.95 24.09
CA PRO A 165 3.83 -18.30 23.57
C PRO A 165 2.74 -18.83 22.62
N THR A 166 1.49 -18.34 22.77
CA THR A 166 0.35 -18.67 21.91
C THR A 166 0.20 -17.78 20.70
N THR A 167 1.05 -16.74 20.50
CA THR A 167 0.98 -15.85 19.34
C THR A 167 1.24 -16.64 18.06
N ARG A 168 0.34 -16.50 17.10
CA ARG A 168 0.40 -17.11 15.77
C ARG A 168 0.61 -16.11 14.67
N LEU A 169 0.07 -14.91 14.82
CA LEU A 169 0.11 -13.87 13.80
C LEU A 169 0.27 -12.50 14.45
N VAL A 170 1.16 -11.70 13.89
CA VAL A 170 1.24 -10.25 14.11
C VAL A 170 0.72 -9.56 12.86
N VAL A 171 -0.24 -8.66 13.01
CA VAL A 171 -0.86 -7.90 11.92
C VAL A 171 -0.57 -6.42 12.11
N LEU A 172 0.08 -5.82 11.13
CA LEU A 172 0.46 -4.40 11.18
C LEU A 172 0.53 -3.78 9.77
N SER A 173 0.41 -2.46 9.71
CA SER A 173 0.70 -1.69 8.49
C SER A 173 2.18 -1.31 8.43
N HIS A 174 2.84 -1.36 7.25
CA HIS A 174 4.24 -0.94 7.11
C HIS A 174 4.40 0.58 7.25
N ILE A 175 3.50 1.35 6.63
CA ILE A 175 3.30 2.78 6.92
C ILE A 175 1.94 2.94 7.56
N LEU A 176 1.90 3.46 8.77
CA LEU A 176 0.64 3.67 9.48
C LEU A 176 -0.21 4.71 8.73
N TRP A 177 -1.38 4.30 8.27
CA TRP A 177 -2.21 5.08 7.34
C TRP A 177 -2.75 6.38 7.93
N ASN A 178 -2.79 6.48 9.25
CA ASN A 178 -3.32 7.61 10.01
C ASN A 178 -2.24 8.60 10.45
N THR A 179 -1.05 8.13 10.80
CA THR A 179 0.03 8.95 11.35
C THR A 179 1.19 9.18 10.39
N GLY A 180 1.36 8.29 9.40
CA GLY A 180 2.49 8.32 8.46
C GLY A 180 3.79 7.74 9.02
N GLN A 181 3.79 7.14 10.22
CA GLN A 181 4.96 6.47 10.78
C GLN A 181 5.34 5.26 9.93
N VAL A 182 6.60 5.11 9.61
CA VAL A 182 7.18 3.91 8.97
C VAL A 182 7.67 2.98 10.05
N LEU A 183 7.19 1.73 10.06
CA LEU A 183 7.63 0.73 11.03
C LEU A 183 8.90 0.01 10.56
N PRO A 184 9.85 -0.30 11.45
CA PRO A 184 11.08 -1.05 11.14
C PRO A 184 10.78 -2.54 10.92
N LEU A 185 10.13 -2.86 9.80
CA LEU A 185 9.50 -4.15 9.54
C LEU A 185 10.45 -5.34 9.63
N ALA A 186 11.68 -5.22 9.10
CA ALA A 186 12.64 -6.32 9.16
C ALA A 186 13.04 -6.68 10.60
N ALA A 187 13.19 -5.68 11.46
CA ALA A 187 13.49 -5.89 12.89
C ALA A 187 12.28 -6.51 13.62
N ILE A 188 11.07 -6.02 13.32
CA ILE A 188 9.83 -6.58 13.88
C ILE A 188 9.65 -8.05 13.46
N ALA A 189 9.83 -8.37 12.17
CA ALA A 189 9.74 -9.74 11.69
C ALA A 189 10.79 -10.65 12.36
N SER A 190 12.02 -10.15 12.51
CA SER A 190 13.09 -10.89 13.20
C SER A 190 12.71 -11.24 14.63
N VAL A 191 12.20 -10.28 15.41
CA VAL A 191 11.76 -10.53 16.80
C VAL A 191 10.61 -11.54 16.83
N CYS A 192 9.63 -11.43 15.94
CA CYS A 192 8.52 -12.38 15.85
C CYS A 192 9.00 -13.80 15.55
N HIS A 193 9.89 -13.97 14.56
CA HIS A 193 10.37 -15.30 14.16
C HIS A 193 11.29 -15.95 15.21
N GLN A 194 11.98 -15.14 16.02
CA GLN A 194 12.88 -15.65 17.07
C GLN A 194 12.20 -15.88 18.41
N TYR A 195 10.96 -15.40 18.58
CA TYR A 195 10.24 -15.53 19.84
C TYR A 195 9.92 -16.99 20.16
N PRO A 196 10.15 -17.47 21.42
CA PRO A 196 9.89 -18.85 21.82
C PRO A 196 8.39 -19.12 21.95
N SER A 197 7.74 -19.41 20.85
CA SER A 197 6.29 -19.67 20.75
C SER A 197 5.99 -21.14 20.49
N HIS A 198 4.73 -21.56 20.76
CA HIS A 198 4.28 -22.94 20.53
C HIS A 198 4.25 -23.30 19.04
N GLN A 199 4.06 -22.34 18.17
CA GLN A 199 4.07 -22.43 16.70
C GLN A 199 4.80 -21.22 16.14
N PRO A 200 5.44 -21.28 14.98
CA PRO A 200 6.09 -20.12 14.37
C PRO A 200 5.12 -18.93 14.27
N ILE A 201 5.56 -17.77 14.75
CA ILE A 201 4.82 -16.51 14.62
C ILE A 201 5.01 -16.01 13.21
N GLN A 202 3.92 -15.69 12.53
CA GLN A 202 3.93 -15.11 11.20
C GLN A 202 3.62 -13.60 11.26
N VAL A 203 4.05 -12.85 10.24
CA VAL A 203 3.84 -11.40 10.14
C VAL A 203 3.05 -11.10 8.87
N LEU A 204 1.83 -10.58 9.04
CA LEU A 204 0.99 -10.05 7.97
C LEU A 204 1.09 -8.52 7.95
N VAL A 205 1.41 -7.99 6.79
CA VAL A 205 1.57 -6.55 6.57
C VAL A 205 0.46 -6.03 5.65
N ASP A 206 -0.29 -5.04 6.14
CA ASP A 206 -1.07 -4.15 5.28
C ASP A 206 -0.12 -3.14 4.64
N ALA A 207 0.13 -3.30 3.36
CA ALA A 207 1.05 -2.50 2.58
C ALA A 207 0.36 -1.44 1.71
N ALA A 208 -0.89 -1.10 2.03
CA ALA A 208 -1.68 -0.15 1.25
C ALA A 208 -1.03 1.23 1.10
N GLN A 209 -0.14 1.60 2.03
CA GLN A 209 0.54 2.91 2.01
C GLN A 209 2.02 2.81 1.65
N SER A 210 2.63 1.63 1.63
CA SER A 210 4.07 1.47 1.43
C SER A 210 4.45 1.12 -0.01
N VAL A 211 3.61 0.35 -0.70
CA VAL A 211 3.83 0.00 -2.11
C VAL A 211 3.66 1.24 -2.99
N GLY A 212 4.67 1.54 -3.80
CA GLY A 212 4.76 2.76 -4.61
C GLY A 212 5.35 3.98 -3.87
N VAL A 213 5.60 3.86 -2.55
CA VAL A 213 6.27 4.89 -1.71
C VAL A 213 7.69 4.47 -1.37
N LEU A 214 7.85 3.34 -0.67
CA LEU A 214 9.15 2.87 -0.20
C LEU A 214 9.89 2.10 -1.31
N PRO A 215 11.21 2.22 -1.40
CA PRO A 215 12.03 1.30 -2.19
C PRO A 215 12.08 -0.06 -1.49
N LEU A 216 11.28 -1.00 -1.97
CA LEU A 216 11.05 -2.28 -1.30
C LEU A 216 12.00 -3.38 -1.81
N GLN A 217 12.42 -4.26 -0.90
CA GLN A 217 13.13 -5.51 -1.15
C GLN A 217 12.49 -6.57 -0.25
N LEU A 218 11.36 -7.15 -0.66
CA LEU A 218 10.54 -8.01 0.20
C LEU A 218 11.27 -9.23 0.69
N ASP A 219 12.18 -9.80 -0.13
CA ASP A 219 13.00 -10.94 0.27
C ASP A 219 13.92 -10.61 1.47
N GLN A 220 14.23 -9.33 1.72
CA GLN A 220 15.04 -8.87 2.85
C GLN A 220 14.17 -8.46 4.06
N LEU A 221 12.92 -8.08 3.86
CA LEU A 221 12.04 -7.61 4.95
C LEU A 221 11.54 -8.74 5.85
N GLN A 222 11.59 -9.99 5.38
CA GLN A 222 11.21 -11.17 6.12
C GLN A 222 9.74 -11.20 6.60
N ALA A 223 8.88 -10.33 6.07
CA ALA A 223 7.43 -10.45 6.28
C ALA A 223 6.90 -11.71 5.61
N ASP A 224 6.03 -12.46 6.30
CA ASP A 224 5.47 -13.70 5.75
C ASP A 224 4.42 -13.42 4.69
N PHE A 225 3.61 -12.37 4.91
CA PHE A 225 2.54 -11.94 4.02
C PHE A 225 2.57 -10.42 3.89
N TYR A 226 2.54 -9.93 2.64
CA TYR A 226 2.59 -8.50 2.36
C TYR A 226 1.51 -8.15 1.33
N ALA A 227 0.36 -7.68 1.81
CA ALA A 227 -0.80 -7.38 0.97
C ALA A 227 -0.81 -5.92 0.51
N PHE A 228 -1.14 -5.69 -0.76
CA PHE A 228 -1.07 -4.36 -1.37
C PHE A 228 -2.18 -4.10 -2.40
N THR A 229 -2.24 -2.86 -2.87
CA THR A 229 -3.20 -2.42 -3.89
C THR A 229 -2.51 -1.56 -4.94
N GLY A 230 -2.97 -1.64 -6.20
CA GLY A 230 -2.39 -0.89 -7.32
C GLY A 230 -2.87 0.56 -7.44
N HIS A 231 -4.07 0.87 -6.96
CA HIS A 231 -4.76 2.14 -7.23
C HIS A 231 -4.33 3.33 -6.37
N LYS A 232 -3.40 3.17 -5.42
CA LYS A 232 -2.93 4.27 -4.57
C LYS A 232 -1.67 4.91 -5.15
N TRP A 233 -0.52 4.59 -4.59
CA TRP A 233 0.75 5.26 -4.91
C TRP A 233 1.34 4.84 -6.26
N TRP A 234 0.97 3.68 -6.79
CA TRP A 234 1.29 3.31 -8.18
C TRP A 234 0.36 3.98 -9.20
N CYS A 235 -0.68 4.70 -8.76
CA CYS A 235 -1.66 5.31 -9.65
C CYS A 235 -2.25 4.33 -10.69
N GLY A 236 -2.31 3.04 -10.36
CA GLY A 236 -2.89 2.00 -11.19
C GLY A 236 -4.42 1.94 -11.07
N PRO A 237 -5.06 0.98 -11.76
CA PRO A 237 -6.50 0.84 -11.71
C PRO A 237 -7.00 0.29 -10.37
N GLU A 238 -8.21 0.68 -9.97
CA GLU A 238 -8.98 0.02 -8.93
C GLU A 238 -9.33 -1.41 -9.35
N GLY A 239 -9.54 -2.29 -8.37
CA GLY A 239 -9.88 -3.68 -8.64
C GLY A 239 -8.68 -4.57 -8.96
N LEU A 240 -7.46 -4.06 -8.77
CA LEU A 240 -6.24 -4.85 -8.90
C LEU A 240 -5.24 -4.51 -7.79
N GLY A 241 -4.73 -5.54 -7.16
CA GLY A 241 -3.71 -5.51 -6.12
C GLY A 241 -3.01 -6.86 -6.04
N GLY A 242 -2.43 -7.18 -4.90
CA GLY A 242 -1.79 -8.48 -4.72
C GLY A 242 -1.43 -8.81 -3.28
N LEU A 243 -0.93 -10.03 -3.15
CA LEU A 243 -0.35 -10.56 -1.93
C LEU A 243 1.00 -11.19 -2.26
N TYR A 244 2.05 -10.70 -1.62
CA TYR A 244 3.31 -11.43 -1.56
C TYR A 244 3.23 -12.46 -0.44
N ILE A 245 3.73 -13.65 -0.72
CA ILE A 245 3.85 -14.73 0.27
C ILE A 245 5.29 -15.19 0.28
N ARG A 246 5.94 -15.09 1.45
CA ARG A 246 7.29 -15.60 1.64
C ARG A 246 7.30 -17.11 1.35
N PRO A 247 8.28 -17.64 0.58
CA PRO A 247 8.30 -19.05 0.19
C PRO A 247 8.15 -20.02 1.38
N GLU A 248 8.80 -19.73 2.51
CA GLU A 248 8.75 -20.56 3.72
C GLU A 248 7.37 -20.54 4.39
N ALA A 249 6.61 -19.45 4.25
CA ALA A 249 5.26 -19.33 4.81
C ALA A 249 4.19 -20.00 3.94
N MET A 250 4.49 -20.30 2.66
CA MET A 250 3.52 -20.83 1.71
C MET A 250 2.94 -22.19 2.11
N ALA A 251 3.73 -23.02 2.79
CA ALA A 251 3.30 -24.35 3.23
C ALA A 251 2.28 -24.30 4.37
N SER A 252 2.32 -23.25 5.20
CA SER A 252 1.45 -23.06 6.36
C SER A 252 0.18 -22.26 6.05
N LEU A 253 0.07 -21.69 4.83
CA LEU A 253 -1.09 -20.92 4.39
C LEU A 253 -2.00 -21.78 3.51
N HIS A 254 -3.22 -22.02 3.96
CA HIS A 254 -4.20 -22.83 3.23
C HIS A 254 -5.13 -21.95 2.39
N PRO A 255 -5.40 -22.30 1.12
CA PRO A 255 -6.45 -21.62 0.34
C PRO A 255 -7.82 -21.81 1.01
N THR A 256 -8.53 -20.70 1.26
CA THR A 256 -9.86 -20.71 1.87
C THR A 256 -10.97 -20.48 0.85
N PHE A 257 -10.73 -19.57 -0.10
CA PHE A 257 -11.54 -19.45 -1.30
C PHE A 257 -10.83 -20.18 -2.44
N ILE A 258 -11.51 -21.12 -3.07
CA ILE A 258 -10.90 -22.06 -4.02
C ILE A 258 -11.55 -21.88 -5.38
N GLY A 259 -10.72 -21.76 -6.42
CA GLY A 259 -11.17 -21.65 -7.78
C GLY A 259 -10.25 -22.36 -8.77
N TRP A 260 -10.69 -22.48 -10.00
CA TRP A 260 -10.00 -23.25 -11.04
C TRP A 260 -8.60 -22.72 -11.40
N ARG A 261 -8.31 -21.44 -11.11
CA ARG A 261 -7.00 -20.85 -11.38
C ARG A 261 -5.93 -21.30 -10.37
N GLY A 262 -6.34 -21.63 -9.16
CA GLY A 262 -5.43 -22.03 -8.07
C GLY A 262 -5.10 -23.51 -8.02
N ILE A 263 -5.79 -24.34 -8.77
CA ILE A 263 -5.62 -25.80 -8.76
C ILE A 263 -4.77 -26.32 -9.92
N THR A 264 -4.25 -27.54 -9.75
CA THR A 264 -3.80 -28.40 -10.84
C THR A 264 -4.91 -29.42 -11.14
N ALA A 265 -5.01 -29.88 -12.39
CA ALA A 265 -5.99 -30.88 -12.81
C ALA A 265 -5.33 -31.94 -13.71
N ASP A 266 -5.91 -33.14 -13.72
CA ASP A 266 -5.51 -34.22 -14.62
C ASP A 266 -6.07 -34.03 -16.04
N SER A 267 -5.81 -35.02 -16.91
CA SER A 267 -6.31 -35.02 -18.30
C SER A 267 -7.83 -35.09 -18.44
N HIS A 268 -8.56 -35.45 -17.38
CA HIS A 268 -10.01 -35.53 -17.29
C HIS A 268 -10.62 -34.29 -16.62
N GLY A 269 -9.80 -33.29 -16.29
CA GLY A 269 -10.22 -32.07 -15.61
C GLY A 269 -10.47 -32.22 -14.11
N GLN A 270 -10.10 -33.35 -13.51
CA GLN A 270 -10.28 -33.56 -12.09
C GLN A 270 -9.16 -32.88 -11.28
N PRO A 271 -9.49 -32.15 -10.19
CA PRO A 271 -8.49 -31.50 -9.35
C PRO A 271 -7.49 -32.52 -8.76
N THR A 272 -6.18 -32.23 -8.88
CA THR A 272 -5.11 -33.09 -8.37
C THR A 272 -4.26 -32.42 -7.29
N GLY A 273 -4.46 -31.11 -7.05
CA GLY A 273 -3.73 -30.36 -6.05
C GLY A 273 -3.76 -28.86 -6.30
N TRP A 274 -2.83 -28.16 -5.69
CA TRP A 274 -2.67 -26.72 -5.76
C TRP A 274 -1.53 -26.32 -6.68
N LYS A 275 -1.61 -25.16 -7.30
CA LYS A 275 -0.44 -24.52 -7.94
C LYS A 275 0.70 -24.42 -6.92
N PRO A 276 1.97 -24.63 -7.32
CA PRO A 276 3.11 -24.64 -6.39
C PRO A 276 3.58 -23.24 -5.95
N ASN A 277 2.92 -22.18 -6.37
CA ASN A 277 3.31 -20.79 -6.23
C ASN A 277 2.13 -19.92 -5.77
N GLY A 278 2.29 -18.59 -5.73
CA GLY A 278 1.26 -17.62 -5.33
C GLY A 278 -0.07 -17.76 -6.08
N GLN A 279 -0.08 -18.33 -7.29
CA GLN A 279 -1.31 -18.55 -8.05
C GLN A 279 -2.33 -19.46 -7.33
N ARG A 280 -1.90 -20.27 -6.35
CA ARG A 280 -2.81 -21.17 -5.59
C ARG A 280 -3.95 -20.43 -4.87
N TYR A 281 -3.80 -19.14 -4.65
CA TYR A 281 -4.81 -18.29 -3.98
C TYR A 281 -5.64 -17.48 -4.96
N GLU A 282 -5.42 -17.60 -6.27
CA GLU A 282 -6.24 -16.97 -7.30
C GLU A 282 -7.48 -17.81 -7.61
N LEU A 283 -8.63 -17.14 -7.75
CA LEU A 283 -9.91 -17.85 -7.79
C LEU A 283 -10.31 -18.29 -9.21
N ALA A 284 -10.77 -17.34 -10.02
CA ALA A 284 -11.46 -17.63 -11.27
C ALA A 284 -11.27 -16.47 -12.27
N THR A 285 -12.34 -16.14 -13.00
CA THR A 285 -12.37 -15.00 -13.90
C THR A 285 -12.17 -13.71 -13.12
N SER A 286 -11.14 -12.96 -13.50
CA SER A 286 -10.78 -11.67 -12.91
C SER A 286 -10.98 -10.56 -13.93
N ALA A 287 -10.79 -9.31 -13.53
CA ALA A 287 -10.83 -8.15 -14.41
C ALA A 287 -9.53 -8.05 -15.25
N TYR A 288 -9.29 -9.04 -16.13
CA TYR A 288 -8.06 -9.17 -16.93
C TYR A 288 -7.61 -7.91 -17.65
N PRO A 289 -8.53 -7.05 -18.17
CA PRO A 289 -8.12 -5.81 -18.82
C PRO A 289 -7.34 -4.85 -17.92
N LEU A 290 -7.51 -4.95 -16.60
CA LEU A 290 -6.77 -4.12 -15.63
C LEU A 290 -5.28 -4.47 -15.55
N TYR A 291 -4.89 -5.68 -15.98
CA TYR A 291 -3.50 -6.13 -15.94
C TYR A 291 -2.59 -5.22 -16.77
N GLY A 292 -2.95 -4.97 -18.03
CA GLY A 292 -2.22 -4.03 -18.89
C GLY A 292 -2.18 -2.61 -18.31
N GLY A 293 -3.26 -2.17 -17.68
CA GLY A 293 -3.33 -0.86 -17.02
C GLY A 293 -2.34 -0.72 -15.86
N LEU A 294 -2.21 -1.73 -14.99
CA LEU A 294 -1.24 -1.68 -13.89
C LEU A 294 0.20 -1.77 -14.40
N GLN A 295 0.47 -2.63 -15.41
CA GLN A 295 1.78 -2.69 -16.06
C GLN A 295 2.19 -1.33 -16.64
N ALA A 296 1.28 -0.66 -17.35
CA ALA A 296 1.53 0.66 -17.95
C ALA A 296 1.79 1.74 -16.88
N ALA A 297 1.03 1.73 -15.79
CA ALA A 297 1.24 2.65 -14.66
C ALA A 297 2.63 2.44 -14.01
N ILE A 298 3.00 1.20 -13.69
CA ILE A 298 4.32 0.87 -13.13
C ILE A 298 5.44 1.27 -14.10
N ALA A 299 5.31 0.94 -15.39
CA ALA A 299 6.28 1.31 -16.40
C ALA A 299 6.47 2.83 -16.52
N LEU A 300 5.38 3.59 -16.40
CA LEU A 300 5.44 5.05 -16.39
C LEU A 300 6.25 5.57 -15.18
N HIS A 301 6.07 5.01 -13.98
CA HIS A 301 6.87 5.37 -12.82
C HIS A 301 8.38 5.10 -13.03
N HIS A 302 8.73 3.99 -13.67
CA HIS A 302 10.12 3.66 -14.02
C HIS A 302 10.73 4.65 -15.02
N GLN A 303 9.95 5.18 -15.96
CA GLN A 303 10.42 6.20 -16.91
C GLN A 303 10.82 7.51 -16.20
N TRP A 304 10.14 7.84 -15.06
CA TRP A 304 10.50 9.01 -14.28
C TRP A 304 11.81 8.80 -13.51
N GLY A 305 12.03 7.62 -12.94
CA GLY A 305 13.22 7.31 -12.17
C GLY A 305 13.10 6.02 -11.35
N THR A 306 14.19 5.66 -10.67
CA THR A 306 14.20 4.49 -9.78
C THR A 306 13.28 4.69 -8.57
N ALA A 307 12.95 3.61 -7.86
CA ALA A 307 12.16 3.68 -6.62
C ALA A 307 12.81 4.59 -5.58
N GLU A 308 14.15 4.52 -5.45
CA GLU A 308 14.95 5.37 -4.55
C GLU A 308 14.87 6.85 -4.93
N ALA A 309 14.96 7.18 -6.23
CA ALA A 309 14.88 8.56 -6.71
C ALA A 309 13.48 9.15 -6.46
N ARG A 310 12.42 8.36 -6.71
CA ARG A 310 11.04 8.73 -6.42
C ARG A 310 10.84 8.97 -4.92
N TYR A 311 11.38 8.09 -4.09
CA TYR A 311 11.31 8.18 -2.63
C TYR A 311 12.06 9.40 -2.08
N GLN A 312 13.28 9.66 -2.55
CA GLN A 312 14.05 10.85 -2.14
C GLN A 312 13.32 12.16 -2.44
N ARG A 313 12.73 12.27 -3.65
CA ARG A 313 11.93 13.45 -3.99
C ARG A 313 10.69 13.57 -3.10
N LEU A 314 9.97 12.48 -2.90
CA LEU A 314 8.80 12.43 -2.03
C LEU A 314 9.16 12.88 -0.60
N GLN A 315 10.28 12.41 -0.03
CA GLN A 315 10.77 12.83 1.28
C GLN A 315 11.08 14.34 1.31
N THR A 316 11.80 14.86 0.32
CA THR A 316 12.11 16.29 0.23
C THR A 316 10.83 17.13 0.25
N LEU A 317 9.82 16.75 -0.51
CA LEU A 317 8.54 17.46 -0.59
C LEU A 317 7.72 17.32 0.70
N SER A 318 7.67 16.15 1.32
CA SER A 318 6.94 15.96 2.58
C SER A 318 7.62 16.67 3.75
N HIS A 319 8.95 16.76 3.77
CA HIS A 319 9.67 17.58 4.74
C HIS A 319 9.35 19.07 4.57
N ALA A 320 9.30 19.55 3.32
CA ALA A 320 8.93 20.95 3.04
C ALA A 320 7.51 21.28 3.50
N LEU A 321 6.53 20.41 3.22
CA LEU A 321 5.16 20.60 3.71
C LEU A 321 5.09 20.54 5.23
N TRP A 322 5.74 19.53 5.85
CA TRP A 322 5.75 19.39 7.31
C TRP A 322 6.35 20.62 7.98
N GLN A 323 7.47 21.15 7.49
CA GLN A 323 8.11 22.33 8.04
C GLN A 323 7.20 23.56 7.96
N GLN A 324 6.60 23.81 6.78
CA GLN A 324 5.70 24.95 6.61
C GLN A 324 4.44 24.85 7.49
N LEU A 325 3.91 23.64 7.71
CA LEU A 325 2.78 23.42 8.62
C LEU A 325 3.19 23.57 10.09
N ALA A 326 4.36 23.09 10.49
CA ALA A 326 4.87 23.22 11.85
C ALA A 326 5.15 24.68 12.24
N ASP A 327 5.54 25.52 11.25
CA ASP A 327 5.77 26.95 11.44
C ASP A 327 4.46 27.77 11.42
N LEU A 328 3.31 27.16 11.07
CA LEU A 328 2.04 27.86 10.97
C LEU A 328 1.32 27.92 12.33
N PRO A 329 1.16 29.11 12.95
CA PRO A 329 0.50 29.23 14.27
C PRO A 329 -0.89 28.60 14.27
N GLY A 330 -1.19 27.75 15.27
CA GLY A 330 -2.48 27.08 15.42
C GLY A 330 -2.61 25.76 14.64
N VAL A 331 -1.56 25.32 13.94
CA VAL A 331 -1.42 23.98 13.38
C VAL A 331 -0.53 23.12 14.28
N VAL A 332 -0.89 21.88 14.45
CA VAL A 332 -0.10 20.89 15.21
C VAL A 332 0.13 19.68 14.32
N CYS A 333 1.36 19.45 13.85
CA CYS A 333 1.73 18.22 13.16
C CYS A 333 1.73 17.05 14.13
N LEU A 334 1.20 15.88 13.74
CA LEU A 334 1.20 14.69 14.58
C LEU A 334 2.62 14.17 14.84
N ARG A 335 3.48 14.24 13.82
CA ARG A 335 4.92 13.96 13.96
C ARG A 335 5.66 15.18 14.46
N SER A 336 6.49 15.00 15.50
CA SER A 336 7.38 16.05 16.02
C SER A 336 8.63 16.28 15.16
N THR A 337 8.89 15.38 14.22
CA THR A 337 9.99 15.42 13.24
C THR A 337 9.43 15.26 11.83
N PRO A 338 10.17 15.65 10.79
CA PRO A 338 9.74 15.43 9.40
C PRO A 338 9.39 13.95 9.14
N PRO A 339 8.27 13.67 8.42
CA PRO A 339 7.85 12.31 8.16
C PRO A 339 8.82 11.58 7.22
N GLU A 340 9.00 10.27 7.45
CA GLU A 340 9.84 9.40 6.62
C GLU A 340 9.17 9.01 5.30
N ALA A 341 7.86 9.19 5.22
CA ALA A 341 7.03 8.87 4.06
C ALA A 341 6.18 10.08 3.61
N GLY A 342 5.39 9.89 2.56
CA GLY A 342 4.59 10.95 1.96
C GLY A 342 3.34 11.37 2.74
N LEU A 343 3.08 10.82 3.94
CA LEU A 343 1.88 11.12 4.72
C LEU A 343 2.20 12.18 5.78
N VAL A 344 1.65 13.37 5.61
CA VAL A 344 1.76 14.49 6.56
C VAL A 344 0.42 14.69 7.23
N SER A 345 0.30 14.27 8.49
CA SER A 345 -0.92 14.38 9.29
C SER A 345 -0.81 15.52 10.29
N PHE A 346 -1.82 16.39 10.34
CA PHE A 346 -1.84 17.57 11.19
C PHE A 346 -3.23 17.87 11.75
N GLN A 347 -3.28 18.66 12.81
CA GLN A 347 -4.50 19.07 13.52
C GLN A 347 -4.61 20.59 13.57
N LEU A 348 -5.86 21.06 13.63
CA LEU A 348 -6.22 22.41 13.99
C LEU A 348 -7.07 22.34 15.25
N PRO A 349 -6.50 22.45 16.46
CA PRO A 349 -7.23 22.21 17.71
C PRO A 349 -8.45 23.10 17.92
N SER A 350 -8.43 24.32 17.36
CA SER A 350 -9.50 25.32 17.51
C SER A 350 -10.50 25.34 16.33
N LYS A 351 -10.38 24.44 15.34
CA LYS A 351 -11.18 24.48 14.11
C LYS A 351 -11.67 23.07 13.72
N SER A 352 -12.74 23.02 12.97
CA SER A 352 -13.27 21.79 12.41
C SER A 352 -12.43 21.28 11.22
N HIS A 353 -11.89 20.07 11.32
CA HIS A 353 -11.16 19.44 10.21
C HIS A 353 -12.05 19.19 8.99
N ASN A 354 -13.33 18.85 9.18
CA ASN A 354 -14.28 18.68 8.08
C ASN A 354 -14.54 19.99 7.34
N GLN A 355 -14.68 21.11 8.08
CA GLN A 355 -14.84 22.42 7.46
C GLN A 355 -13.58 22.85 6.69
N LEU A 356 -12.39 22.58 7.24
CA LEU A 356 -11.13 22.82 6.54
C LEU A 356 -11.07 22.04 5.24
N VAL A 357 -11.32 20.73 5.27
CA VAL A 357 -11.24 19.87 4.08
C VAL A 357 -12.27 20.33 3.03
N SER A 358 -13.52 20.63 3.43
CA SER A 358 -14.53 21.16 2.50
C SER A 358 -14.10 22.50 1.87
N PHE A 359 -13.50 23.39 2.67
CA PHE A 359 -12.97 24.66 2.16
C PHE A 359 -11.84 24.43 1.17
N LEU A 360 -10.91 23.52 1.47
CA LEU A 360 -9.76 23.20 0.61
C LEU A 360 -10.23 22.56 -0.70
N GLU A 361 -11.17 21.61 -0.66
CA GLU A 361 -11.74 20.98 -1.86
C GLU A 361 -12.44 21.99 -2.76
N ALA A 362 -13.19 22.92 -2.18
CA ALA A 362 -13.83 24.01 -2.93
C ALA A 362 -12.82 24.95 -3.61
N ASN A 363 -11.55 24.97 -3.14
CA ASN A 363 -10.44 25.73 -3.71
C ASN A 363 -9.46 24.86 -4.52
N GLY A 364 -9.83 23.63 -4.85
CA GLY A 364 -9.07 22.74 -5.73
C GLY A 364 -7.99 21.91 -5.04
N PHE A 365 -7.93 21.87 -3.71
CA PHE A 365 -6.98 21.03 -2.95
C PHE A 365 -7.66 19.78 -2.43
N MET A 366 -7.19 18.60 -2.86
CA MET A 366 -7.79 17.30 -2.51
C MET A 366 -7.06 16.65 -1.33
N LEU A 367 -7.68 16.68 -0.15
CA LEU A 367 -7.19 16.06 1.09
C LEU A 367 -8.31 15.24 1.74
N ARG A 368 -8.05 14.64 2.90
CA ARG A 368 -9.09 13.99 3.68
C ARG A 368 -8.90 14.13 5.19
N VAL A 369 -10.02 14.05 5.91
CA VAL A 369 -10.04 13.87 7.38
C VAL A 369 -9.77 12.40 7.73
N ILE A 370 -8.98 12.18 8.75
CA ILE A 370 -8.80 10.91 9.46
C ILE A 370 -9.50 11.01 10.81
N LEU A 371 -10.23 9.97 11.20
CA LEU A 371 -11.06 10.02 12.43
C LEU A 371 -10.28 9.65 13.70
N ASN A 372 -9.27 8.78 13.57
CA ASN A 372 -8.46 8.35 14.71
C ASN A 372 -6.98 8.24 14.32
N PRO A 373 -6.12 9.09 14.88
CA PRO A 373 -6.47 10.31 15.62
C PRO A 373 -7.21 11.29 14.70
N ASN A 374 -8.11 12.11 15.26
CA ASN A 374 -8.84 13.09 14.47
C ASN A 374 -7.89 14.16 13.92
N CYS A 375 -7.60 14.11 12.63
CA CYS A 375 -6.63 14.98 11.96
C CYS A 375 -6.96 15.16 10.47
N VAL A 376 -6.26 16.07 9.82
CA VAL A 376 -6.22 16.17 8.34
C VAL A 376 -4.94 15.50 7.86
N ARG A 377 -5.04 14.69 6.82
CA ARG A 377 -3.91 14.02 6.19
C ARG A 377 -3.69 14.52 4.78
N ALA A 378 -2.54 15.13 4.52
CA ALA A 378 -2.02 15.40 3.19
C ALA A 378 -1.05 14.30 2.77
N CYS A 379 -1.25 13.76 1.57
CA CYS A 379 -0.40 12.73 0.99
C CYS A 379 0.44 13.31 -0.14
N ILE A 380 1.74 13.44 0.08
CA ILE A 380 2.72 13.94 -0.89
C ILE A 380 3.18 12.79 -1.77
N HIS A 381 3.23 13.04 -3.06
CA HIS A 381 3.78 12.14 -4.07
C HIS A 381 4.98 12.80 -4.78
N TYR A 382 5.84 12.05 -5.43
CA TYR A 382 6.94 12.64 -6.22
C TYR A 382 6.43 13.52 -7.37
N LEU A 383 5.16 13.36 -7.77
CA LEU A 383 4.47 14.23 -8.75
C LEU A 383 4.03 15.58 -8.18
N THR A 384 3.99 15.75 -6.86
CA THR A 384 3.58 17.02 -6.23
C THR A 384 4.57 18.14 -6.59
N LEU A 385 4.04 19.34 -6.87
CA LEU A 385 4.86 20.52 -7.12
C LEU A 385 5.12 21.28 -5.82
N GLU A 386 6.29 21.89 -5.71
CA GLU A 386 6.63 22.79 -4.61
C GLU A 386 5.61 23.93 -4.47
N SER A 387 5.18 24.48 -5.61
CA SER A 387 4.16 25.55 -5.64
C SER A 387 2.77 25.09 -5.14
N GLU A 388 2.41 23.82 -5.30
CA GLU A 388 1.17 23.27 -4.75
C GLU A 388 1.23 23.19 -3.22
N ILE A 389 2.41 22.92 -2.65
CA ILE A 389 2.65 22.92 -1.19
C ILE A 389 2.48 24.35 -0.65
N ASP A 390 3.13 25.34 -1.27
CA ASP A 390 3.04 26.74 -0.85
C ASP A 390 1.59 27.25 -0.90
N GLN A 391 0.87 26.93 -1.98
CA GLN A 391 -0.53 27.29 -2.14
C GLN A 391 -1.45 26.59 -1.11
N LEU A 392 -1.20 25.32 -0.78
CA LEU A 392 -1.94 24.61 0.24
C LEU A 392 -1.78 25.27 1.62
N VAL A 393 -0.55 25.56 2.01
CA VAL A 393 -0.27 26.21 3.31
C VAL A 393 -0.89 27.60 3.38
N GLU A 394 -0.86 28.37 2.29
CA GLU A 394 -1.53 29.67 2.23
C GLU A 394 -3.07 29.54 2.33
N ALA A 395 -3.66 28.55 1.68
CA ALA A 395 -5.11 28.27 1.79
C ALA A 395 -5.50 27.89 3.23
N ILE A 396 -4.68 27.09 3.93
CA ILE A 396 -4.89 26.74 5.34
C ILE A 396 -4.82 28.03 6.20
N ARG A 397 -3.84 28.91 5.98
CA ARG A 397 -3.71 30.20 6.69
C ARG A 397 -4.95 31.06 6.50
N GLN A 398 -5.45 31.17 5.28
CA GLN A 398 -6.67 31.93 4.97
C GLN A 398 -7.91 31.38 5.68
N PHE A 399 -8.05 30.03 5.72
CA PHE A 399 -9.14 29.40 6.46
C PHE A 399 -9.08 29.72 7.95
N MET A 400 -7.90 29.72 8.54
CA MET A 400 -7.72 30.03 9.96
C MET A 400 -8.07 31.46 10.30
N GLN A 401 -7.78 32.42 9.41
CA GLN A 401 -8.11 33.84 9.58
C GLN A 401 -9.61 34.13 9.44
N LYS A 402 -10.32 33.43 8.56
CA LYS A 402 -11.77 33.62 8.31
C LYS A 402 -12.69 33.24 9.49
N GLY A 403 -12.22 32.58 10.51
CA GLY A 403 -13.00 32.14 11.65
C GLY A 403 -12.80 32.97 12.93
N GLY A 404 -12.27 34.18 12.84
CA GLY A 404 -12.03 35.12 13.94
C GLY A 404 -12.97 36.33 13.97
N ALA A 405 -14.11 36.25 13.27
CA ALA A 405 -15.16 37.27 13.31
C ALA A 405 -16.45 36.75 13.97
#